data_a21484618f0954c11cfa83e4306fdbaf
#
_entry.id   a21484618f0954c11cfa83e4306fdbaf
#
_cell.length_a   1.000
_cell.length_b   1.000
_cell.length_c   1.000
_cell.angle_alpha   90.00
_cell.angle_beta   90.00
_cell.angle_gamma   90.00
#
_symmetry.space_group_name_H-M   'P 1'
#
loop_
_entity.id
_entity.type
_entity.pdbx_description
1 polymer ?
#
loop_
_entity_poly.entity_id
_entity_poly.type
_entity_poly.pdbx_seq_one_letter_code
_entity_poly.pdbx_strand_id
1 'polypeptide(L)'
;MFWHDCSLCVEAAYLDIDQMKLTFTELATLLLGDAKQAKSFMTETKLRSMEELEDSWWNLYEKLVSKGYAVELDYKCELEDFIYYVQKLIHNKSLDTSENLTIDTAALDEEQCITDWSGDLNSTWKDYKLVDMDIGTDSFVLMVLSNEEFKTAQELAKELLHRIDVAERS
;
A
#
# COMPACT_ATOMS: atom_id res chain seq x y z
N MET A 1 -16.77 41.60 -27.01
CA MET A 1 -15.42 41.01 -26.92
C MET A 1 -15.05 40.92 -25.45
N PHE A 2 -15.49 39.82 -24.82
CA PHE A 2 -15.21 39.52 -23.39
C PHE A 2 -14.30 38.31 -23.32
N TRP A 3 -13.06 38.57 -23.01
CA TRP A 3 -12.11 37.54 -22.59
C TRP A 3 -12.50 37.13 -21.18
N HIS A 4 -13.08 35.96 -21.02
CA HIS A 4 -13.23 35.34 -19.72
C HIS A 4 -11.88 34.77 -19.32
N ASP A 5 -11.32 35.43 -18.33
CA ASP A 5 -10.15 35.00 -17.57
C ASP A 5 -10.36 33.59 -17.06
N CYS A 6 -9.70 32.63 -17.68
CA CYS A 6 -9.64 31.24 -17.23
C CYS A 6 -8.52 31.09 -16.21
N SER A 7 -8.61 31.84 -15.10
CA SER A 7 -7.65 31.76 -13.99
C SER A 7 -7.95 30.64 -13.00
N LEU A 8 -8.70 29.63 -13.43
CA LEU A 8 -8.91 28.37 -12.65
C LEU A 8 -8.04 27.21 -13.20
N CYS A 9 -7.07 27.54 -14.03
CA CYS A 9 -6.08 26.57 -14.44
C CYS A 9 -4.91 26.57 -13.47
N VAL A 10 -4.92 25.55 -12.57
CA VAL A 10 -3.70 24.88 -12.10
C VAL A 10 -2.91 25.64 -11.04
N GLU A 11 -3.37 25.61 -9.80
CA GLU A 11 -2.46 25.26 -8.73
C GLU A 11 -2.28 23.72 -8.70
N ALA A 12 -1.69 23.18 -9.75
CA ALA A 12 -0.91 21.97 -9.60
C ALA A 12 0.28 22.38 -8.76
N ALA A 13 0.21 22.14 -7.46
CA ALA A 13 1.34 22.28 -6.58
C ALA A 13 2.49 21.52 -7.24
N TYR A 14 3.49 22.24 -7.71
CA TYR A 14 4.78 21.68 -8.11
C TYR A 14 5.30 21.00 -6.87
N LEU A 15 5.18 19.67 -6.80
CA LEU A 15 5.86 18.92 -5.76
C LEU A 15 7.34 19.23 -5.93
N ASP A 16 7.91 19.90 -4.94
CA ASP A 16 9.35 20.12 -4.90
C ASP A 16 10.04 18.76 -4.87
N ILE A 17 10.99 18.52 -5.77
CA ILE A 17 11.70 17.21 -5.89
C ILE A 17 12.34 16.82 -4.56
N ASP A 18 12.85 17.75 -3.79
CA ASP A 18 13.46 17.45 -2.49
C ASP A 18 12.40 17.04 -1.46
N GLN A 19 11.23 17.69 -1.48
CA GLN A 19 10.09 17.27 -0.65
C GLN A 19 9.57 15.89 -1.07
N MET A 20 9.45 15.64 -2.36
CA MET A 20 9.04 14.34 -2.90
C MET A 20 9.99 13.20 -2.45
N LYS A 21 11.30 13.44 -2.49
CA LYS A 21 12.30 12.48 -2.00
C LYS A 21 12.17 12.23 -0.51
N LEU A 22 11.93 13.27 0.27
CA LEU A 22 11.73 13.17 1.71
C LEU A 22 10.49 12.32 2.01
N THR A 23 9.36 12.66 1.44
CA THR A 23 8.08 11.94 1.60
C THR A 23 8.22 10.48 1.17
N PHE A 24 8.88 10.21 0.03
CA PHE A 24 9.11 8.85 -0.44
C PHE A 24 10.06 8.06 0.49
N THR A 25 11.08 8.70 1.03
CA THR A 25 11.99 8.09 2.00
C THR A 25 11.27 7.72 3.30
N GLU A 26 10.38 8.58 3.78
CA GLU A 26 9.54 8.32 4.96
C GLU A 26 8.61 7.14 4.71
N LEU A 27 7.93 7.09 3.55
CA LEU A 27 7.08 5.98 3.17
C LEU A 27 7.86 4.66 3.07
N ALA A 28 9.00 4.67 2.39
CA ALA A 28 9.85 3.47 2.29
C ALA A 28 10.35 2.99 3.66
N THR A 29 10.69 3.91 4.56
CA THR A 29 11.10 3.59 5.93
C THR A 29 9.97 2.93 6.70
N LEU A 30 8.77 3.48 6.60
CA LEU A 30 7.58 2.95 7.24
C LEU A 30 7.26 1.53 6.75
N LEU A 31 7.18 1.34 5.44
CA LEU A 31 6.75 0.07 4.85
C LEU A 31 7.80 -1.04 4.95
N LEU A 32 9.09 -0.70 4.86
CA LEU A 32 10.19 -1.66 5.04
C LEU A 32 10.50 -1.94 6.51
N GLY A 33 9.99 -1.13 7.44
CA GLY A 33 10.14 -1.31 8.89
C GLY A 33 11.57 -1.14 9.42
N ASP A 34 12.50 -0.69 8.58
CA ASP A 34 13.92 -0.53 8.94
C ASP A 34 14.56 0.61 8.14
N ALA A 35 15.01 1.65 8.86
CA ALA A 35 15.66 2.81 8.27
C ALA A 35 16.93 2.47 7.48
N LYS A 36 17.67 1.41 7.85
CA LYS A 36 18.88 0.97 7.12
C LYS A 36 18.51 0.37 5.77
N GLN A 37 17.44 -0.45 5.73
CA GLN A 37 16.93 -1.02 4.49
C GLN A 37 16.36 0.06 3.57
N ALA A 38 15.61 1.01 4.13
CA ALA A 38 15.10 2.15 3.37
C ALA A 38 16.23 3.00 2.80
N LYS A 39 17.26 3.29 3.56
CA LYS A 39 18.43 4.03 3.09
C LYS A 39 19.18 3.29 1.96
N SER A 40 19.36 1.98 2.06
CA SER A 40 19.95 1.17 0.98
C SER A 40 19.08 1.24 -0.28
N PHE A 41 17.78 1.04 -0.12
CA PHE A 41 16.81 1.14 -1.21
C PHE A 41 16.84 2.51 -1.89
N MET A 42 16.83 3.60 -1.13
CA MET A 42 16.89 4.96 -1.66
C MET A 42 18.22 5.28 -2.38
N THR A 43 19.31 4.61 -1.99
CA THR A 43 20.61 4.77 -2.67
C THR A 43 20.58 4.11 -4.06
N GLU A 44 19.85 3.01 -4.20
CA GLU A 44 19.65 2.30 -5.47
C GLU A 44 18.62 2.99 -6.37
N THR A 45 17.66 3.70 -5.75
CA THR A 45 16.54 4.38 -6.42
C THR A 45 16.95 5.79 -6.83
N LYS A 46 16.88 6.08 -8.14
CA LYS A 46 17.23 7.40 -8.68
C LYS A 46 15.98 8.26 -8.83
N LEU A 47 15.53 8.86 -7.73
CA LEU A 47 14.35 9.74 -7.75
C LEU A 47 14.78 11.19 -8.01
N ARG A 48 14.63 11.69 -9.24
CA ARG A 48 15.03 13.04 -9.69
C ARG A 48 13.92 13.80 -10.40
N SER A 49 12.85 13.10 -10.82
CA SER A 49 11.72 13.66 -11.55
C SER A 49 10.45 12.92 -11.21
N MET A 50 9.30 13.45 -11.66
CA MET A 50 8.00 12.77 -11.51
C MET A 50 7.94 11.46 -12.30
N GLU A 51 8.60 11.37 -13.44
CA GLU A 51 8.68 10.12 -14.22
C GLU A 51 9.42 9.03 -13.43
N GLU A 52 10.52 9.39 -12.77
CA GLU A 52 11.27 8.47 -11.91
C GLU A 52 10.53 8.11 -10.61
N LEU A 53 9.48 8.86 -10.24
CA LEU A 53 8.61 8.52 -9.11
C LEU A 53 7.79 7.26 -9.39
N GLU A 54 7.24 7.13 -10.59
CA GLU A 54 6.51 5.92 -11.01
C GLU A 54 7.42 4.67 -10.96
N ASP A 55 8.62 4.78 -11.50
CA ASP A 55 9.61 3.70 -11.43
C ASP A 55 10.01 3.39 -9.98
N SER A 56 10.13 4.43 -9.14
CA SER A 56 10.46 4.29 -7.73
C SER A 56 9.34 3.61 -6.93
N TRP A 57 8.08 3.94 -7.26
CA TRP A 57 6.90 3.32 -6.66
C TRP A 57 6.84 1.83 -7.00
N TRP A 58 7.08 1.49 -8.26
CA TRP A 58 7.17 0.11 -8.72
C TRP A 58 8.31 -0.65 -8.04
N ASN A 59 9.50 -0.06 -7.96
CA ASN A 59 10.64 -0.65 -7.26
C ASN A 59 10.35 -0.89 -5.77
N LEU A 60 9.60 0.01 -5.11
CA LEU A 60 9.18 -0.17 -3.73
C LEU A 60 8.24 -1.36 -3.58
N TYR A 61 7.25 -1.47 -4.46
CA TYR A 61 6.36 -2.63 -4.53
C TYR A 61 7.15 -3.93 -4.69
N GLU A 62 8.03 -4.04 -5.68
CA GLU A 62 8.86 -5.23 -5.89
C GLU A 62 9.71 -5.57 -4.66
N LYS A 63 10.26 -4.55 -4.02
CA LYS A 63 11.04 -4.72 -2.79
C LYS A 63 10.19 -5.29 -1.65
N LEU A 64 9.00 -4.77 -1.45
CA LEU A 64 8.05 -5.25 -0.42
C LEU A 64 7.64 -6.70 -0.67
N VAL A 65 7.31 -7.05 -1.91
CA VAL A 65 7.00 -8.44 -2.29
C VAL A 65 8.18 -9.36 -2.07
N SER A 66 9.39 -8.96 -2.49
CA SER A 66 10.61 -9.76 -2.29
C SER A 66 10.95 -10.02 -0.83
N LYS A 67 10.53 -9.12 0.06
CA LYS A 67 10.68 -9.24 1.52
C LYS A 67 9.54 -10.04 2.17
N GLY A 68 8.48 -10.32 1.44
CA GLY A 68 7.27 -10.92 1.97
C GLY A 68 6.45 -9.99 2.86
N TYR A 69 6.63 -8.68 2.74
CA TYR A 69 5.85 -7.65 3.43
C TYR A 69 4.62 -7.20 2.63
N ALA A 70 4.61 -7.53 1.35
CA ALA A 70 3.46 -7.44 0.48
C ALA A 70 3.28 -8.74 -0.31
N VAL A 71 2.09 -8.97 -0.82
CA VAL A 71 1.77 -10.04 -1.75
C VAL A 71 0.91 -9.49 -2.88
N GLU A 72 1.26 -9.86 -4.11
CA GLU A 72 0.44 -9.57 -5.26
C GLU A 72 -0.50 -10.75 -5.53
N LEU A 73 -1.79 -10.46 -5.61
CA LEU A 73 -2.84 -11.43 -5.92
C LEU A 73 -3.63 -10.98 -7.15
N ASP A 74 -3.86 -11.90 -8.08
CA ASP A 74 -4.77 -11.69 -9.20
C ASP A 74 -6.20 -11.52 -8.67
N TYR A 75 -7.02 -10.69 -9.32
CA TYR A 75 -8.41 -10.45 -8.92
C TYR A 75 -9.30 -11.72 -8.94
N LYS A 76 -8.87 -12.78 -9.62
CA LYS A 76 -9.51 -14.11 -9.67
C LYS A 76 -8.95 -15.09 -8.65
N CYS A 77 -8.18 -14.61 -7.70
CA CYS A 77 -7.62 -15.43 -6.65
C CYS A 77 -8.70 -16.23 -5.92
N GLU A 78 -8.43 -17.51 -5.67
CA GLU A 78 -9.31 -18.38 -4.87
C GLU A 78 -9.18 -18.04 -3.37
N LEU A 79 -10.25 -18.31 -2.61
CA LEU A 79 -10.27 -18.03 -1.17
C LEU A 79 -9.12 -18.71 -0.40
N GLU A 80 -8.78 -19.94 -0.74
CA GLU A 80 -7.69 -20.67 -0.10
C GLU A 80 -6.34 -19.97 -0.28
N ASP A 81 -6.06 -19.46 -1.48
CA ASP A 81 -4.85 -18.72 -1.80
C ASP A 81 -4.82 -17.39 -1.05
N PHE A 82 -5.95 -16.66 -1.04
CA PHE A 82 -6.09 -15.42 -0.27
C PHE A 82 -5.76 -15.64 1.22
N ILE A 83 -6.38 -16.64 1.85
CA ILE A 83 -6.14 -16.99 3.26
C ILE A 83 -4.67 -17.32 3.48
N TYR A 84 -4.09 -18.18 2.64
CA TYR A 84 -2.69 -18.59 2.73
C TYR A 84 -1.75 -17.39 2.70
N TYR A 85 -1.93 -16.49 1.75
CA TYR A 85 -1.05 -15.34 1.59
C TYR A 85 -1.23 -14.29 2.69
N VAL A 86 -2.46 -14.05 3.16
CA VAL A 86 -2.69 -13.14 4.30
C VAL A 86 -2.06 -13.70 5.58
N GLN A 87 -2.19 -15.00 5.85
CA GLN A 87 -1.49 -15.66 6.96
C GLN A 87 0.03 -15.50 6.85
N LYS A 88 0.57 -15.66 5.64
CA LYS A 88 1.99 -15.47 5.39
C LYS A 88 2.46 -14.03 5.63
N LEU A 89 1.66 -13.02 5.26
CA LEU A 89 1.95 -11.61 5.59
C LEU A 89 2.02 -11.38 7.10
N ILE A 90 1.04 -11.91 7.85
CA ILE A 90 1.00 -11.83 9.32
C ILE A 90 2.27 -12.47 9.92
N HIS A 91 2.63 -13.66 9.45
CA HIS A 91 3.81 -14.39 9.91
C HIS A 91 5.11 -13.63 9.61
N ASN A 92 5.29 -13.15 8.39
CA ASN A 92 6.51 -12.46 7.96
C ASN A 92 6.75 -11.14 8.72
N LYS A 93 5.69 -10.51 9.20
CA LYS A 93 5.76 -9.32 10.06
C LYS A 93 5.85 -9.66 11.55
N SER A 94 5.96 -10.95 11.90
CA SER A 94 6.01 -11.44 13.30
C SER A 94 4.79 -11.04 14.13
N LEU A 95 3.62 -11.02 13.51
CA LEU A 95 2.35 -10.63 14.13
C LEU A 95 1.50 -11.83 14.56
N ASP A 96 2.00 -13.06 14.45
CA ASP A 96 1.27 -14.31 14.78
C ASP A 96 0.75 -14.38 16.22
N THR A 97 1.39 -13.64 17.12
CA THR A 97 1.01 -13.60 18.53
C THR A 97 -0.04 -12.52 18.83
N SER A 98 -0.43 -11.74 17.84
CA SER A 98 -1.45 -10.71 18.00
C SER A 98 -2.84 -11.35 18.05
N GLU A 99 -3.47 -11.32 19.22
CA GLU A 99 -4.84 -11.85 19.43
C GLU A 99 -5.89 -11.16 18.53
N ASN A 100 -5.56 -10.01 17.95
CA ASN A 100 -6.44 -9.20 17.12
C ASN A 100 -6.31 -9.47 15.60
N LEU A 101 -5.43 -10.40 15.19
CA LEU A 101 -5.18 -10.75 13.78
C LEU A 101 -5.59 -12.20 13.48
N THR A 102 -6.76 -12.59 13.91
CA THR A 102 -7.32 -13.92 13.59
C THR A 102 -8.09 -13.87 12.26
N ILE A 103 -7.96 -14.93 11.48
CA ILE A 103 -8.77 -15.16 10.28
C ILE A 103 -9.76 -16.26 10.62
N ASP A 104 -11.04 -15.89 10.78
CA ASP A 104 -12.12 -16.87 10.88
C ASP A 104 -12.49 -17.34 9.47
N THR A 105 -11.84 -18.42 9.03
CA THR A 105 -12.03 -18.97 7.68
C THR A 105 -13.45 -19.45 7.43
N ALA A 106 -14.19 -19.82 8.49
CA ALA A 106 -15.58 -20.28 8.37
C ALA A 106 -16.56 -19.12 8.12
N ALA A 107 -16.14 -17.89 8.39
CA ALA A 107 -16.95 -16.69 8.14
C ALA A 107 -16.79 -16.12 6.73
N LEU A 108 -15.77 -16.57 5.96
CA LEU A 108 -15.51 -16.10 4.61
C LEU A 108 -16.26 -16.97 3.59
N ASP A 109 -16.93 -16.32 2.65
CA ASP A 109 -17.72 -16.97 1.61
C ASP A 109 -16.88 -17.17 0.34
N GLU A 110 -16.75 -18.41 -0.14
CA GLU A 110 -16.01 -18.77 -1.34
C GLU A 110 -16.52 -18.12 -2.63
N GLU A 111 -17.80 -17.72 -2.66
CA GLU A 111 -18.40 -17.05 -3.83
C GLU A 111 -18.09 -15.54 -3.90
N GLN A 112 -17.44 -14.99 -2.89
CA GLN A 112 -17.01 -13.60 -2.83
C GLN A 112 -15.65 -13.39 -3.49
N CYS A 113 -15.11 -12.17 -3.40
CA CYS A 113 -13.84 -11.80 -3.99
C CYS A 113 -12.90 -11.12 -2.97
N ILE A 114 -11.66 -10.83 -3.38
CA ILE A 114 -10.63 -10.25 -2.51
C ILE A 114 -11.13 -9.03 -1.75
N THR A 115 -11.89 -8.14 -2.39
CA THR A 115 -12.38 -6.91 -1.72
C THR A 115 -13.42 -7.19 -0.64
N ASP A 116 -14.25 -8.20 -0.84
CA ASP A 116 -15.25 -8.60 0.15
C ASP A 116 -14.58 -9.28 1.34
N TRP A 117 -13.69 -10.26 1.10
CA TRP A 117 -12.91 -10.93 2.15
C TRP A 117 -12.03 -9.96 2.94
N SER A 118 -11.41 -9.00 2.25
CA SER A 118 -10.62 -7.96 2.91
C SER A 118 -11.47 -7.06 3.80
N GLY A 119 -12.68 -6.70 3.34
CA GLY A 119 -13.66 -5.96 4.13
C GLY A 119 -14.08 -6.71 5.38
N ASP A 120 -14.34 -8.01 5.28
CA ASP A 120 -14.69 -8.87 6.43
C ASP A 120 -13.54 -8.91 7.44
N LEU A 121 -12.29 -9.09 7.00
CA LEU A 121 -11.14 -9.05 7.90
C LEU A 121 -10.97 -7.67 8.54
N ASN A 122 -11.05 -6.60 7.77
CA ASN A 122 -10.91 -5.23 8.26
C ASN A 122 -12.01 -4.83 9.25
N SER A 123 -13.19 -5.44 9.16
CA SER A 123 -14.29 -5.23 10.11
C SER A 123 -14.04 -5.90 11.47
N THR A 124 -13.28 -7.00 11.48
CA THR A 124 -12.97 -7.78 12.69
C THR A 124 -11.65 -7.37 13.35
N TRP A 125 -10.67 -6.96 12.58
CA TRP A 125 -9.37 -6.53 13.09
C TRP A 125 -9.44 -5.15 13.73
N LYS A 126 -9.02 -5.03 14.99
CA LYS A 126 -9.11 -3.77 15.74
C LYS A 126 -7.93 -2.84 15.51
N ASP A 127 -6.72 -3.40 15.55
CA ASP A 127 -5.46 -2.63 15.60
C ASP A 127 -4.71 -2.62 14.28
N TYR A 128 -5.18 -3.39 13.31
CA TYR A 128 -4.55 -3.59 12.00
C TYR A 128 -5.55 -3.45 10.85
N LYS A 129 -5.00 -3.21 9.67
CA LYS A 129 -5.75 -3.18 8.40
C LYS A 129 -5.04 -4.02 7.35
N LEU A 130 -5.83 -4.74 6.55
CA LEU A 130 -5.40 -5.28 5.27
C LEU A 130 -5.60 -4.17 4.24
N VAL A 131 -4.50 -3.73 3.65
CA VAL A 131 -4.48 -2.59 2.74
C VAL A 131 -3.97 -3.02 1.37
N ASP A 132 -4.31 -2.25 0.35
CA ASP A 132 -3.88 -2.41 -1.03
C ASP A 132 -3.02 -1.22 -1.45
N MET A 133 -1.87 -1.51 -2.06
CA MET A 133 -0.99 -0.55 -2.70
C MET A 133 -1.28 -0.55 -4.20
N ASP A 134 -1.88 0.53 -4.70
CA ASP A 134 -2.22 0.66 -6.12
C ASP A 134 -0.95 0.79 -6.98
N ILE A 135 -0.76 -0.16 -7.87
CA ILE A 135 0.34 -0.19 -8.84
C ILE A 135 -0.14 0.00 -10.29
N GLY A 136 -1.41 0.38 -10.46
CA GLY A 136 -2.00 0.64 -11.78
C GLY A 136 -2.28 -0.61 -12.62
N THR A 137 -2.43 -1.78 -11.97
CA THR A 137 -2.79 -3.06 -12.61
C THR A 137 -4.12 -3.60 -12.07
N ASP A 138 -4.60 -4.71 -12.64
CA ASP A 138 -5.79 -5.40 -12.15
C ASP A 138 -5.50 -6.31 -10.93
N SER A 139 -4.25 -6.34 -10.46
CA SER A 139 -3.84 -7.10 -9.29
C SER A 139 -4.01 -6.29 -8.01
N PHE A 140 -4.17 -6.98 -6.89
CA PHE A 140 -4.13 -6.42 -5.55
C PHE A 140 -2.74 -6.62 -4.93
N VAL A 141 -2.13 -5.57 -4.42
CA VAL A 141 -0.88 -5.64 -3.66
C VAL A 141 -1.19 -5.46 -2.18
N LEU A 142 -1.45 -6.58 -1.52
CA LEU A 142 -1.92 -6.60 -0.14
C LEU A 142 -0.77 -6.50 0.86
N MET A 143 -0.99 -5.70 1.91
CA MET A 143 -0.09 -5.54 3.07
C MET A 143 -0.92 -5.53 4.35
N VAL A 144 -0.31 -5.94 5.47
CA VAL A 144 -0.88 -5.78 6.81
C VAL A 144 -0.15 -4.65 7.51
N LEU A 145 -0.89 -3.60 7.88
CA LEU A 145 -0.37 -2.44 8.59
C LEU A 145 -1.15 -2.22 9.87
N SER A 146 -0.50 -1.71 10.93
CA SER A 146 -1.23 -1.19 12.08
C SER A 146 -2.07 0.04 11.67
N ASN A 147 -3.09 0.39 12.44
CA ASN A 147 -3.94 1.55 12.14
C ASN A 147 -3.11 2.85 12.03
N GLU A 148 -2.06 2.99 12.83
CA GLU A 148 -1.16 4.15 12.79
C GLU A 148 -0.28 4.13 11.54
N GLU A 149 0.33 2.99 11.22
CA GLU A 149 1.13 2.82 9.98
C GLU A 149 0.27 3.07 8.75
N PHE A 150 -0.95 2.53 8.71
CA PHE A 150 -1.87 2.72 7.59
C PHE A 150 -2.21 4.19 7.37
N LYS A 151 -2.59 4.90 8.43
CA LYS A 151 -2.91 6.33 8.33
C LYS A 151 -1.73 7.13 7.78
N THR A 152 -0.53 6.88 8.29
CA THR A 152 0.68 7.55 7.83
C THR A 152 1.02 7.18 6.39
N ALA A 153 0.94 5.89 6.03
CA ALA A 153 1.20 5.42 4.67
C ALA A 153 0.22 6.03 3.65
N GLN A 154 -1.07 6.11 4.01
CA GLN A 154 -2.11 6.69 3.17
C GLN A 154 -1.85 8.18 2.90
N GLU A 155 -1.49 8.95 3.93
CA GLU A 155 -1.16 10.38 3.80
C GLU A 155 0.08 10.59 2.92
N LEU A 156 1.16 9.84 3.17
CA LEU A 156 2.41 9.93 2.38
C LEU A 156 2.20 9.50 0.91
N ALA A 157 1.45 8.41 0.68
CA ALA A 157 1.13 7.98 -0.68
C ALA A 157 0.33 9.05 -1.44
N LYS A 158 -0.65 9.67 -0.78
CA LYS A 158 -1.44 10.75 -1.37
C LYS A 158 -0.60 11.98 -1.73
N GLU A 159 0.37 12.36 -0.90
CA GLU A 159 1.32 13.43 -1.21
C GLU A 159 2.17 13.10 -2.45
N LEU A 160 2.45 11.83 -2.67
CA LEU A 160 3.18 11.32 -3.84
C LEU A 160 2.27 11.08 -5.06
N LEU A 161 0.99 11.47 -5.01
CA LEU A 161 -0.03 11.23 -6.05
C LEU A 161 -0.27 9.74 -6.34
N HIS A 162 0.03 8.88 -5.36
CA HIS A 162 -0.26 7.46 -5.37
C HIS A 162 -1.30 7.10 -4.32
N ARG A 163 -1.70 5.83 -4.28
CA ARG A 163 -2.72 5.35 -3.38
C ARG A 163 -2.28 4.11 -2.60
N ILE A 164 -2.44 4.18 -1.29
CA ILE A 164 -2.52 3.03 -0.38
C ILE A 164 -3.84 3.20 0.37
N ASP A 165 -4.72 2.22 0.28
CA ASP A 165 -6.04 2.29 0.91
C ASP A 165 -6.44 0.93 1.48
N VAL A 166 -7.54 0.87 2.23
CA VAL A 166 -8.12 -0.41 2.64
C VAL A 166 -8.49 -1.24 1.41
N ALA A 167 -8.19 -2.53 1.46
CA ALA A 167 -8.47 -3.46 0.37
C ALA A 167 -9.96 -3.87 0.37
N GLU A 168 -10.87 -2.89 0.26
CA GLU A 168 -12.33 -3.07 0.30
C GLU A 168 -12.98 -2.47 -0.94
N ARG A 169 -14.23 -2.86 -1.21
CA ARG A 169 -15.05 -2.12 -2.19
C ARG A 169 -15.38 -0.73 -1.64
N SER A 170 -15.03 0.29 -2.41
CA SER A 170 -15.48 1.68 -2.19
C SER A 170 -16.90 1.91 -2.68
#